data_1e2dfb0646d7c1b335fde138c2f14f2b
#
_entry.id   1e2dfb0646d7c1b335fde138c2f14f2b
#
_cell.length_a   1.000
_cell.length_b   1.000
_cell.length_c   1.000
_cell.angle_alpha   90.00
_cell.angle_beta   90.00
_cell.angle_gamma   90.00
#
_symmetry.space_group_name_H-M   'P 1'
#
loop_
_entity.id
_entity.type
_entity.pdbx_description
1 polymer ?
#
loop_
_entity_poly.entity_id
_entity_poly.type
_entity_poly.pdbx_seq_one_letter_code
_entity_poly.pdbx_strand_id
1 'polypeptide(L)'
;MKRYPQATGSNIPTDPDLDQHFLTNPTKLQLLIESTAIRPTDDVVEAGAGIGTVAEHVPTRRSLTTIEYDGNLTPYLRQRVPHALVLQGDALALLPRLRCDVLLSNLPSSLTPALVELLPTLGFRIAVVTVPTIKQVERLDNAFTLKLVTVLDEDDFQPRQARKVETVNLLRKSHQ
;
A
#
# COMPACT_ATOMS: atom_id res chain seq x y z
N MET A 1 22.51 12.47 -8.04
CA MET A 1 21.47 12.42 -7.01
C MET A 1 20.41 13.48 -7.34
N LYS A 2 19.36 13.14 -8.07
CA LYS A 2 18.30 14.08 -8.43
C LYS A 2 17.45 14.32 -7.18
N ARG A 3 17.47 15.54 -6.65
CA ARG A 3 16.53 15.97 -5.61
C ARG A 3 15.18 16.14 -6.29
N TYR A 4 14.27 15.18 -6.09
CA TYR A 4 12.87 15.39 -6.39
C TYR A 4 12.33 16.46 -5.44
N PRO A 5 11.45 17.36 -5.89
CA PRO A 5 10.81 18.31 -4.98
C PRO A 5 10.08 17.46 -3.93
N GLN A 6 10.48 17.65 -2.68
CA GLN A 6 9.74 17.13 -1.54
C GLN A 6 8.31 17.63 -1.73
N ALA A 7 7.35 16.74 -1.90
CA ALA A 7 5.94 17.11 -1.84
C ALA A 7 5.59 17.41 -0.38
N THR A 8 6.32 18.39 0.16
CA THR A 8 6.05 19.02 1.43
C THR A 8 5.22 20.24 1.10
N GLY A 9 3.94 20.18 1.30
CA GLY A 9 3.19 21.40 1.30
C GLY A 9 1.82 21.31 0.65
N SER A 10 1.01 22.08 1.13
CA SER A 10 -0.34 22.58 0.95
C SER A 10 -0.97 22.63 -0.46
N ASN A 11 -0.41 22.01 -1.49
CA ASN A 11 -0.90 22.07 -2.86
C ASN A 11 -1.25 20.71 -3.51
N ILE A 12 -1.21 19.60 -2.76
CA ILE A 12 -1.72 18.34 -3.27
C ILE A 12 -3.23 18.36 -3.08
N PRO A 13 -4.02 18.25 -4.16
CA PRO A 13 -5.46 18.17 -4.01
C PRO A 13 -5.80 16.90 -3.24
N THR A 14 -6.45 17.05 -2.10
CA THR A 14 -7.00 15.93 -1.33
C THR A 14 -8.52 16.03 -1.36
N ASP A 15 -9.16 14.91 -1.52
CA ASP A 15 -10.62 14.79 -1.40
C ASP A 15 -10.96 14.19 -0.02
N PRO A 16 -11.56 14.97 0.88
CA PRO A 16 -11.96 14.46 2.20
C PRO A 16 -12.97 13.30 2.14
N ASP A 17 -13.79 13.26 1.10
CA ASP A 17 -14.79 12.21 0.91
C ASP A 17 -14.14 10.86 0.55
N LEU A 18 -12.89 10.88 0.10
CA LEU A 18 -12.10 9.68 -0.22
C LEU A 18 -11.16 9.23 0.92
N ASP A 19 -11.21 9.87 2.09
CA ASP A 19 -10.37 9.55 3.27
C ASP A 19 -8.87 9.48 2.91
N GLN A 20 -8.40 10.49 2.12
CA GLN A 20 -7.04 10.52 1.56
C GLN A 20 -6.02 11.00 2.59
N HIS A 21 -5.18 10.09 3.05
CA HIS A 21 -4.06 10.33 3.96
C HIS A 21 -2.81 9.63 3.43
N PHE A 22 -1.79 10.39 3.07
CA PHE A 22 -0.54 9.85 2.51
C PHE A 22 0.47 9.60 3.61
N LEU A 23 0.98 8.38 3.70
CA LEU A 23 2.06 8.04 4.63
C LEU A 23 3.34 8.79 4.21
N THR A 24 3.87 9.62 5.10
CA THR A 24 5.03 10.50 4.81
C THR A 24 6.19 10.31 5.78
N ASN A 25 5.99 9.62 6.91
CA ASN A 25 7.06 9.35 7.86
C ASN A 25 8.12 8.42 7.25
N PRO A 26 9.38 8.88 7.07
CA PRO A 26 10.40 8.10 6.37
C PRO A 26 10.79 6.81 7.13
N THR A 27 10.80 6.84 8.46
CA THR A 27 11.11 5.65 9.26
C THR A 27 10.02 4.58 9.11
N LYS A 28 8.76 4.99 9.08
CA LYS A 28 7.63 4.08 8.90
C LYS A 28 7.59 3.51 7.48
N LEU A 29 7.85 4.35 6.48
CA LEU A 29 7.99 3.91 5.08
C LEU A 29 9.09 2.86 4.93
N GLN A 30 10.25 3.10 5.54
CA GLN A 30 11.36 2.15 5.52
C GLN A 30 10.98 0.82 6.15
N LEU A 31 10.40 0.82 7.36
CA LEU A 31 9.93 -0.39 8.04
C LEU A 31 8.92 -1.17 7.20
N LEU A 32 7.96 -0.47 6.58
CA LEU A 32 6.97 -1.06 5.71
C LEU A 32 7.65 -1.79 4.54
N ILE A 33 8.54 -1.12 3.81
CA ILE A 33 9.22 -1.69 2.65
C ILE A 33 10.14 -2.85 3.06
N GLU A 34 10.94 -2.72 4.10
CA GLU A 34 11.82 -3.80 4.58
C GLU A 34 11.04 -5.06 4.96
N SER A 35 9.84 -4.89 5.53
CA SER A 35 8.99 -6.02 5.91
C SER A 35 8.47 -6.84 4.74
N THR A 36 8.50 -6.30 3.51
CA THR A 36 8.03 -6.99 2.30
C THR A 36 9.00 -8.05 1.79
N ALA A 37 10.28 -7.93 2.10
CA ALA A 37 11.35 -8.76 1.53
C ALA A 37 11.24 -8.89 0.00
N ILE A 38 11.05 -7.76 -0.70
CA ILE A 38 10.94 -7.70 -2.17
C ILE A 38 12.21 -8.24 -2.82
N ARG A 39 12.04 -9.05 -3.85
CA ARG A 39 13.10 -9.67 -4.66
C ARG A 39 13.16 -9.03 -6.04
N PRO A 40 14.31 -9.06 -6.73
CA PRO A 40 14.41 -8.54 -8.10
C PRO A 40 13.46 -9.20 -9.10
N THR A 41 12.97 -10.40 -8.78
CA THR A 41 12.07 -11.20 -9.64
C THR A 41 10.59 -11.01 -9.31
N ASP A 42 10.25 -10.24 -8.27
CA ASP A 42 8.87 -10.07 -7.83
C ASP A 42 8.10 -9.06 -8.71
N ASP A 43 6.86 -9.38 -8.97
CA ASP A 43 5.85 -8.46 -9.47
C ASP A 43 5.17 -7.80 -8.25
N VAL A 44 5.37 -6.49 -8.10
CA VAL A 44 4.88 -5.71 -6.97
C VAL A 44 3.63 -4.94 -7.37
N VAL A 45 2.57 -5.03 -6.56
CA VAL A 45 1.35 -4.24 -6.75
C VAL A 45 1.11 -3.38 -5.51
N GLU A 46 0.86 -2.09 -5.71
CA GLU A 46 0.40 -1.18 -4.67
C GLU A 46 -1.05 -0.79 -4.92
N ALA A 47 -1.91 -1.04 -3.94
CA ALA A 47 -3.34 -0.69 -3.94
C ALA A 47 -3.58 0.53 -3.06
N GLY A 48 -4.16 1.58 -3.64
CA GLY A 48 -4.33 2.88 -2.98
C GLY A 48 -3.02 3.67 -2.94
N ALA A 49 -2.40 3.84 -4.12
CA ALA A 49 -1.06 4.43 -4.21
C ALA A 49 -1.01 5.93 -3.92
N GLY A 50 -2.16 6.63 -4.00
CA GLY A 50 -2.23 8.06 -3.79
C GLY A 50 -1.27 8.81 -4.71
N ILE A 51 -0.41 9.61 -4.12
CA ILE A 51 0.64 10.33 -4.85
C ILE A 51 1.95 9.55 -4.97
N GLY A 52 1.99 8.27 -4.56
CA GLY A 52 3.15 7.39 -4.73
C GLY A 52 4.19 7.46 -3.62
N THR A 53 3.82 7.87 -2.41
CA THR A 53 4.78 7.99 -1.28
C THR A 53 5.38 6.65 -0.87
N VAL A 54 4.64 5.55 -0.97
CA VAL A 54 5.16 4.20 -0.71
C VAL A 54 5.85 3.65 -1.95
N ALA A 55 5.23 3.78 -3.14
CA ALA A 55 5.76 3.27 -4.41
C ALA A 55 7.17 3.75 -4.74
N GLU A 56 7.51 5.01 -4.42
CA GLU A 56 8.84 5.56 -4.70
C GLU A 56 9.98 4.87 -3.92
N HIS A 57 9.65 4.19 -2.81
CA HIS A 57 10.60 3.46 -1.97
C HIS A 57 10.74 1.99 -2.36
N VAL A 58 9.91 1.49 -3.30
CA VAL A 58 9.97 0.09 -3.75
C VAL A 58 11.28 -0.17 -4.48
N PRO A 59 12.12 -1.12 -3.99
CA PRO A 59 13.45 -1.38 -4.55
C PRO A 59 13.39 -2.07 -5.93
N THR A 60 14.53 -2.47 -6.46
CA THR A 60 14.64 -3.22 -7.72
C THR A 60 13.75 -4.47 -7.70
N ARG A 61 12.95 -4.64 -8.75
CA ARG A 61 11.93 -5.69 -8.94
C ARG A 61 11.70 -5.93 -10.43
N ARG A 62 10.91 -6.96 -10.76
CA ARG A 62 10.52 -7.23 -12.15
C ARG A 62 9.57 -6.16 -12.67
N SER A 63 8.51 -5.89 -11.92
CA SER A 63 7.52 -4.88 -12.27
C SER A 63 6.97 -4.17 -11.03
N LEU A 64 6.48 -2.96 -11.23
CA LEU A 64 5.70 -2.22 -10.25
C LEU A 64 4.40 -1.75 -10.92
N THR A 65 3.28 -2.16 -10.38
CA THR A 65 1.95 -1.68 -10.76
C THR A 65 1.35 -0.94 -9.57
N THR A 66 0.87 0.27 -9.81
CA THR A 66 0.18 1.07 -8.80
C THR A 66 -1.27 1.27 -9.21
N ILE A 67 -2.19 1.14 -8.26
CA ILE A 67 -3.63 1.35 -8.48
C ILE A 67 -4.07 2.54 -7.65
N GLU A 68 -4.69 3.54 -8.31
CA GLU A 68 -5.24 4.72 -7.66
C GLU A 68 -6.65 5.00 -8.20
N TYR A 69 -7.58 5.21 -7.27
CA TYR A 69 -8.98 5.48 -7.61
C TYR A 69 -9.18 6.91 -8.11
N ASP A 70 -8.53 7.87 -7.43
CA ASP A 70 -8.69 9.30 -7.75
C ASP A 70 -7.86 9.69 -8.97
N GLY A 71 -8.55 10.03 -10.06
CA GLY A 71 -7.92 10.51 -11.29
C GLY A 71 -7.12 11.80 -11.12
N ASN A 72 -7.42 12.62 -10.10
CA ASN A 72 -6.70 13.87 -9.83
C ASN A 72 -5.29 13.58 -9.25
N LEU A 73 -5.08 12.44 -8.62
CA LEU A 73 -3.80 12.04 -8.04
C LEU A 73 -2.89 11.33 -9.06
N THR A 74 -3.44 10.73 -10.10
CA THR A 74 -2.64 9.93 -11.05
C THR A 74 -1.55 10.71 -11.79
N PRO A 75 -1.66 12.02 -12.10
CA PRO A 75 -0.56 12.79 -12.67
C PRO A 75 0.64 12.91 -11.72
N TYR A 76 0.38 13.14 -10.43
CA TYR A 76 1.44 13.20 -9.39
C TYR A 76 2.10 11.85 -9.21
N LEU A 77 1.31 10.78 -9.18
CA LEU A 77 1.79 9.40 -9.09
C LEU A 77 2.70 9.06 -10.26
N ARG A 78 2.30 9.34 -11.51
CA ARG A 78 3.14 9.11 -12.70
C ARG A 78 4.44 9.91 -12.70
N GLN A 79 4.40 11.12 -12.19
CA GLN A 79 5.60 11.97 -12.07
C GLN A 79 6.57 11.39 -11.03
N ARG A 80 6.06 10.89 -9.90
CA ARG A 80 6.88 10.38 -8.78
C ARG A 80 7.46 9.02 -9.08
N VAL A 81 6.70 8.13 -9.72
CA VAL A 81 7.11 6.75 -10.05
C VAL A 81 7.00 6.47 -11.56
N PRO A 82 7.81 7.13 -12.40
CA PRO A 82 7.68 7.09 -13.86
C PRO A 82 7.95 5.70 -14.46
N HIS A 83 8.50 4.78 -13.66
CA HIS A 83 8.79 3.40 -14.03
C HIS A 83 7.67 2.43 -13.65
N ALA A 84 6.62 2.89 -12.98
CA ALA A 84 5.48 2.07 -12.60
C ALA A 84 4.38 2.10 -13.68
N LEU A 85 3.67 0.97 -13.80
CA LEU A 85 2.38 0.94 -14.50
C LEU A 85 1.31 1.55 -13.58
N VAL A 86 0.78 2.71 -13.93
CA VAL A 86 -0.26 3.39 -13.17
C VAL A 86 -1.63 3.06 -13.74
N LEU A 87 -2.42 2.33 -12.97
CA LEU A 87 -3.82 1.98 -13.27
C LEU A 87 -4.75 2.89 -12.46
N GLN A 88 -5.64 3.59 -13.14
CA GLN A 88 -6.72 4.32 -12.49
C GLN A 88 -7.94 3.42 -12.34
N GLY A 89 -8.45 3.27 -11.12
CA GLY A 89 -9.67 2.49 -10.87
C GLY A 89 -9.77 1.92 -9.47
N ASP A 90 -10.81 1.14 -9.26
CA ASP A 90 -11.07 0.45 -7.99
C ASP A 90 -10.06 -0.70 -7.80
N ALA A 91 -9.27 -0.60 -6.74
CA ALA A 91 -8.25 -1.60 -6.41
C ALA A 91 -8.86 -2.98 -6.14
N LEU A 92 -10.02 -3.05 -5.47
CA LEU A 92 -10.67 -4.33 -5.17
C LEU A 92 -11.15 -5.06 -6.44
N ALA A 93 -11.54 -4.31 -7.46
CA ALA A 93 -11.94 -4.87 -8.76
C ALA A 93 -10.75 -5.25 -9.66
N LEU A 94 -9.62 -4.55 -9.53
CA LEU A 94 -8.44 -4.75 -10.37
C LEU A 94 -7.49 -5.83 -9.83
N LEU A 95 -7.28 -5.91 -8.52
CA LEU A 95 -6.36 -6.86 -7.89
C LEU A 95 -6.50 -8.31 -8.36
N PRO A 96 -7.72 -8.89 -8.50
CA PRO A 96 -7.89 -10.28 -8.94
C PRO A 96 -7.40 -10.56 -10.37
N ARG A 97 -7.19 -9.50 -11.16
CA ARG A 97 -6.78 -9.59 -12.57
C ARG A 97 -5.28 -9.40 -12.78
N LEU A 98 -4.55 -9.10 -11.70
CA LEU A 98 -3.13 -8.79 -11.76
C LEU A 98 -2.30 -9.94 -11.23
N ARG A 99 -1.14 -10.15 -11.87
CA ARG A 99 -0.09 -10.95 -11.25
C ARG A 99 0.53 -10.12 -10.13
N CYS A 100 0.66 -10.73 -8.96
CA CYS A 100 1.16 -10.07 -7.76
C CYS A 100 1.95 -11.06 -6.92
N ASP A 101 3.25 -10.86 -6.76
CA ASP A 101 4.08 -11.61 -5.82
C ASP A 101 4.14 -10.90 -4.46
N VAL A 102 4.13 -9.56 -4.48
CA VAL A 102 4.12 -8.69 -3.29
C VAL A 102 3.01 -7.66 -3.41
N LEU A 103 2.10 -7.64 -2.43
CA LEU A 103 1.03 -6.66 -2.34
C LEU A 103 1.36 -5.63 -1.24
N LEU A 104 1.29 -4.36 -1.60
CA LEU A 104 1.27 -3.22 -0.69
C LEU A 104 -0.13 -2.62 -0.70
N SER A 105 -0.70 -2.32 0.46
CA SER A 105 -2.04 -1.74 0.53
C SER A 105 -2.16 -0.74 1.67
N ASN A 106 -2.46 0.50 1.29
CA ASN A 106 -2.82 1.58 2.20
C ASN A 106 -4.17 2.18 1.78
N LEU A 107 -5.17 1.32 1.68
CA LEU A 107 -6.53 1.71 1.30
C LEU A 107 -7.26 2.39 2.47
N PRO A 108 -8.26 3.24 2.19
CA PRO A 108 -9.17 3.78 3.20
C PRO A 108 -9.72 2.69 4.12
N SER A 109 -9.81 2.99 5.41
CA SER A 109 -10.25 2.03 6.44
C SER A 109 -11.63 1.42 6.18
N SER A 110 -12.51 2.15 5.50
CA SER A 110 -13.84 1.67 5.07
C SER A 110 -13.78 0.48 4.11
N LEU A 111 -12.68 0.33 3.35
CA LEU A 111 -12.48 -0.77 2.41
C LEU A 111 -11.83 -2.01 3.04
N THR A 112 -11.35 -1.90 4.30
CA THR A 112 -10.68 -3.02 4.98
C THR A 112 -11.49 -4.31 5.00
N PRO A 113 -12.81 -4.33 5.29
CA PRO A 113 -13.57 -5.59 5.31
C PRO A 113 -13.55 -6.30 3.96
N ALA A 114 -13.77 -5.56 2.86
CA ALA A 114 -13.77 -6.12 1.52
C ALA A 114 -12.37 -6.58 1.09
N LEU A 115 -11.32 -5.81 1.42
CA LEU A 115 -9.94 -6.22 1.18
C LEU A 115 -9.63 -7.54 1.91
N VAL A 116 -9.98 -7.66 3.19
CA VAL A 116 -9.71 -8.86 4.00
C VAL A 116 -10.39 -10.10 3.42
N GLU A 117 -11.58 -9.96 2.82
CA GLU A 117 -12.25 -11.06 2.11
C GLU A 117 -11.54 -11.45 0.81
N LEU A 118 -10.97 -10.47 0.14
CA LEU A 118 -10.27 -10.67 -1.12
C LEU A 118 -8.88 -11.31 -0.96
N LEU A 119 -8.14 -10.97 0.10
CA LEU A 119 -6.74 -11.38 0.30
C LEU A 119 -6.48 -12.90 0.12
N PRO A 120 -7.30 -13.83 0.63
CA PRO A 120 -7.07 -15.27 0.44
C PRO A 120 -7.12 -15.73 -1.01
N THR A 121 -7.87 -15.02 -1.85
CA THR A 121 -8.08 -15.37 -3.27
C THR A 121 -6.94 -14.87 -4.18
N LEU A 122 -6.12 -13.95 -3.70
CA LEU A 122 -5.01 -13.38 -4.47
C LEU A 122 -3.77 -14.28 -4.40
N GLY A 123 -2.94 -14.25 -5.46
CA GLY A 123 -1.79 -15.13 -5.63
C GLY A 123 -0.48 -14.66 -4.98
N PHE A 124 -0.48 -13.63 -4.15
CA PHE A 124 0.74 -13.07 -3.58
C PHE A 124 1.44 -14.03 -2.60
N ARG A 125 2.75 -13.89 -2.52
CA ARG A 125 3.61 -14.55 -1.52
C ARG A 125 3.53 -13.82 -0.17
N ILE A 126 3.56 -12.49 -0.23
CA ILE A 126 3.55 -11.61 0.95
C ILE A 126 2.71 -10.37 0.66
N ALA A 127 1.93 -9.94 1.64
CA ALA A 127 1.24 -8.66 1.60
C ALA A 127 1.59 -7.83 2.83
N VAL A 128 1.70 -6.52 2.66
CA VAL A 128 1.76 -5.55 3.75
C VAL A 128 0.57 -4.63 3.62
N VAL A 129 -0.32 -4.70 4.59
CA VAL A 129 -1.60 -3.98 4.57
C VAL A 129 -1.71 -3.06 5.78
N THR A 130 -2.21 -1.85 5.56
CA THR A 130 -2.58 -0.93 6.62
C THR A 130 -4.05 -1.13 6.96
N VAL A 131 -4.33 -1.39 8.24
CA VAL A 131 -5.66 -1.69 8.76
C VAL A 131 -5.89 -0.92 10.07
N PRO A 132 -7.13 -0.64 10.46
CA PRO A 132 -7.42 0.00 11.75
C PRO A 132 -6.84 -0.75 12.94
N THR A 133 -6.85 -2.09 12.90
CA THR A 133 -6.22 -2.95 13.90
C THR A 133 -5.96 -4.34 13.32
N ILE A 134 -4.88 -4.99 13.79
CA ILE A 134 -4.53 -6.37 13.41
C ILE A 134 -5.68 -7.36 13.63
N LYS A 135 -6.56 -7.11 14.59
CA LYS A 135 -7.75 -7.94 14.85
C LYS A 135 -8.64 -8.12 13.62
N GLN A 136 -8.64 -7.18 12.70
CA GLN A 136 -9.46 -7.28 11.47
C GLN A 136 -8.93 -8.32 10.49
N VAL A 137 -7.65 -8.69 10.60
CA VAL A 137 -7.01 -9.70 9.76
C VAL A 137 -6.75 -11.03 10.50
N GLU A 138 -6.98 -11.12 11.81
CA GLU A 138 -6.75 -12.34 12.61
C GLU A 138 -7.47 -13.57 12.06
N ARG A 139 -8.64 -13.39 11.45
CA ARG A 139 -9.37 -14.51 10.80
C ARG A 139 -8.62 -15.15 9.62
N LEU A 140 -7.54 -14.54 9.17
CA LEU A 140 -6.71 -15.04 8.07
C LEU A 140 -5.53 -15.89 8.55
N ASP A 141 -5.42 -16.16 9.86
CA ASP A 141 -4.30 -16.90 10.47
C ASP A 141 -4.19 -18.35 10.00
N ASN A 142 -5.28 -18.94 9.50
CA ASN A 142 -5.27 -20.27 8.87
C ASN A 142 -4.51 -20.27 7.53
N ALA A 143 -4.56 -19.19 6.76
CA ALA A 143 -3.94 -19.08 5.43
C ALA A 143 -2.59 -18.33 5.45
N PHE A 144 -2.39 -17.43 6.43
CA PHE A 144 -1.23 -16.56 6.51
C PHE A 144 -0.60 -16.60 7.90
N THR A 145 0.72 -16.36 7.94
CA THR A 145 1.40 -15.93 9.16
C THR A 145 1.28 -14.43 9.25
N LEU A 146 0.69 -13.93 10.33
CA LEU A 146 0.44 -12.52 10.57
C LEU A 146 1.53 -11.95 11.48
N LYS A 147 2.05 -10.77 11.12
CA LYS A 147 3.03 -10.05 11.94
C LYS A 147 2.72 -8.56 11.91
N LEU A 148 2.56 -7.96 13.10
CA LEU A 148 2.52 -6.50 13.22
C LEU A 148 3.90 -5.93 12.81
N VAL A 149 3.91 -5.02 11.86
CA VAL A 149 5.12 -4.33 11.40
C VAL A 149 5.34 -3.07 12.22
N THR A 150 4.34 -2.21 12.26
CA THR A 150 4.39 -0.95 13.01
C THR A 150 2.99 -0.41 13.23
N VAL A 151 2.87 0.46 14.23
CA VAL A 151 1.70 1.31 14.42
C VAL A 151 1.99 2.66 13.76
N LEU A 152 1.04 3.17 13.01
CA LEU A 152 1.10 4.48 12.39
C LEU A 152 0.22 5.43 13.19
N ASP A 153 0.82 6.55 13.58
CA ASP A 153 0.15 7.61 14.33
C ASP A 153 -0.38 8.69 13.37
N GLU A 154 -1.17 9.60 13.92
CA GLU A 154 -1.79 10.68 13.16
C GLU A 154 -0.77 11.53 12.39
N ASP A 155 0.39 11.81 12.99
CA ASP A 155 1.47 12.62 12.44
C ASP A 155 2.32 11.91 11.38
N ASP A 156 2.13 10.60 11.21
CA ASP A 156 2.82 9.84 10.15
C ASP A 156 2.25 10.11 8.76
N PHE A 157 1.09 10.80 8.70
CA PHE A 157 0.34 11.07 7.49
C PHE A 157 0.23 12.56 7.15
N GLN A 158 0.04 12.84 5.86
CA GLN A 158 -0.31 14.17 5.38
C GLN A 158 -1.44 14.09 4.34
N PRO A 159 -2.58 14.78 4.54
CA PRO A 159 -2.98 15.43 5.80
C PRO A 159 -2.98 14.46 6.98
N ARG A 160 -2.93 15.01 8.21
CA ARG A 160 -2.99 14.18 9.43
C ARG A 160 -4.22 13.28 9.40
N GLN A 161 -4.04 12.03 9.76
CA GLN A 161 -5.13 11.07 9.93
C GLN A 161 -5.73 11.23 11.35
N ALA A 162 -7.04 11.08 11.48
CA ALA A 162 -7.70 11.25 12.78
C ALA A 162 -7.56 10.04 13.72
N ARG A 163 -6.98 8.93 13.26
CA ARG A 163 -6.93 7.66 14.00
C ARG A 163 -5.60 6.95 13.77
N LYS A 164 -5.14 6.24 14.81
CA LYS A 164 -4.05 5.29 14.67
C LYS A 164 -4.48 4.10 13.81
N VAL A 165 -3.56 3.60 13.00
CA VAL A 165 -3.74 2.40 12.20
C VAL A 165 -2.51 1.50 12.34
N GLU A 166 -2.65 0.23 12.00
CA GLU A 166 -1.61 -0.78 12.13
C GLU A 166 -1.21 -1.30 10.75
N THR A 167 0.08 -1.42 10.51
CA THR A 167 0.61 -2.07 9.32
C THR A 167 0.92 -3.52 9.66
N VAL A 168 0.30 -4.44 8.94
CA VAL A 168 0.39 -5.88 9.16
C VAL A 168 0.98 -6.57 7.94
N ASN A 169 1.95 -7.43 8.19
CA ASN A 169 2.52 -8.33 7.18
C ASN A 169 1.75 -9.66 7.21
N LEU A 170 1.34 -10.09 6.03
CA LEU A 170 0.69 -11.38 5.79
C LEU A 170 1.59 -12.23 4.90
N LEU A 171 2.28 -13.20 5.48
CA LEU A 171 3.08 -14.17 4.73
C LEU A 171 2.25 -15.43 4.48
N ARG A 172 2.06 -15.79 3.21
CA ARG A 172 1.30 -16.98 2.83
C ARG A 172 1.97 -18.24 3.38
N LYS A 173 1.21 -19.08 4.07
CA LYS A 173 1.69 -20.38 4.53
C LYS A 173 1.85 -21.31 3.34
N SER A 174 2.96 -22.02 3.28
CA SER A 174 3.13 -23.13 2.33
C SER A 174 2.12 -24.22 2.70
N HIS A 175 1.36 -24.70 1.71
CA HIS A 175 0.61 -25.92 1.91
C HIS A 175 1.62 -27.06 2.10
N GLN A 176 1.61 -27.71 3.28
CA GLN A 176 2.33 -28.95 3.51
C GLN A 176 1.62 -30.07 2.79
#